data_19be894dfec3ac0a67132b7a0862160b
#
_entry.id   19be894dfec3ac0a67132b7a0862160b
#
_cell.length_a   1.000
_cell.length_b   1.000
_cell.length_c   1.000
_cell.angle_alpha   90.00
_cell.angle_beta   90.00
_cell.angle_gamma   90.00
#
_symmetry.space_group_name_H-M   'P 1'
#
loop_
_entity.id
_entity.type
_entity.pdbx_description
1 polymer ?
#
loop_
_entity_poly.entity_id
_entity_poly.type
_entity_poly.pdbx_seq_one_letter_code
_entity_poly.pdbx_strand_id
1 'polypeptide(L)'
;MKKFVIFLLTGVAVYAQEPTKRIEFEAPGTYPEGVAYDKAANVFYVSSARLGTVGKVTKDGKYTELYADKSLKSTYGVKVHPDGKRLFVCVGDANYSKFSTPETKKKEARLLTLDLKSGKKLSDTDLSKLVPGEHFPNDIAFDDKGNAYVTDSFADSVYKVDASGKATVFSQSELLKSAGVGPNGIVYNPAGYLIVDNNGKGCLVKIDVKNPASATKVAIDQFFPSADGLLLNDNNTLTLVQNGGVNKIFRLKTTDNWATAKVTEATSTEDRFAFPSTAAMAGNETWIMNANFSEIAEGNNVPSKKFSLQQAVFAPVK
;
A
#
# COMPACT_ATOMS: atom_id res chain seq x y z
N MET A 1 -5.53 32.78 65.11
CA MET A 1 -4.78 31.82 64.21
C MET A 1 -5.50 31.77 62.91
N LYS A 2 -4.98 32.41 61.83
CA LYS A 2 -5.56 32.38 60.47
C LYS A 2 -4.91 31.23 59.72
N LYS A 3 -5.71 30.21 59.25
CA LYS A 3 -5.25 29.12 58.44
C LYS A 3 -5.24 29.60 56.98
N PHE A 4 -4.04 29.63 56.37
CA PHE A 4 -3.89 29.81 54.93
C PHE A 4 -4.08 28.44 54.24
N VAL A 5 -5.05 28.36 53.36
CA VAL A 5 -5.21 27.21 52.45
C VAL A 5 -4.52 27.57 51.14
N ILE A 6 -3.44 26.86 50.83
CA ILE A 6 -2.74 26.98 49.53
C ILE A 6 -3.41 26.02 48.54
N PHE A 7 -4.06 26.56 47.51
CA PHE A 7 -4.52 25.79 46.37
C PHE A 7 -3.35 25.57 45.42
N LEU A 8 -2.87 24.34 45.30
CA LEU A 8 -1.97 23.94 44.20
C LEU A 8 -2.81 23.77 42.91
N LEU A 9 -2.69 24.71 42.01
CA LEU A 9 -3.14 24.55 40.63
C LEU A 9 -2.13 23.66 39.87
N THR A 10 -2.46 22.38 39.71
CA THR A 10 -1.73 21.50 38.75
C THR A 10 -2.14 21.89 37.35
N GLY A 11 -1.29 22.65 36.66
CA GLY A 11 -1.45 22.95 35.25
C GLY A 11 -1.30 21.68 34.45
N VAL A 12 -2.37 21.21 33.81
CA VAL A 12 -2.31 20.18 32.76
C VAL A 12 -1.71 20.85 31.54
N ALA A 13 -0.45 20.54 31.23
CA ALA A 13 0.16 20.94 29.96
C ALA A 13 -0.57 20.19 28.82
N VAL A 14 -1.45 20.85 28.11
CA VAL A 14 -2.01 20.39 26.86
C VAL A 14 -0.89 20.54 25.82
N TYR A 15 -0.19 19.45 25.53
CA TYR A 15 0.70 19.42 24.38
C TYR A 15 -0.17 19.52 23.13
N ALA A 16 -0.18 20.66 22.48
CA ALA A 16 -0.72 20.80 21.14
C ALA A 16 0.11 19.90 20.21
N GLN A 17 -0.53 18.89 19.64
CA GLN A 17 0.13 18.02 18.67
C GLN A 17 0.44 18.88 17.43
N GLU A 18 1.71 18.89 16.99
CA GLU A 18 2.11 19.56 15.74
C GLU A 18 1.21 19.06 14.60
N PRO A 19 0.72 19.95 13.73
CA PRO A 19 -0.12 19.54 12.61
C PRO A 19 0.63 18.54 11.71
N THR A 20 -0.04 17.48 11.30
CA THR A 20 0.54 16.47 10.42
C THR A 20 1.00 17.09 9.10
N LYS A 21 2.24 16.82 8.70
CA LYS A 21 2.77 17.34 7.44
C LYS A 21 2.02 16.73 6.25
N ARG A 22 1.71 17.55 5.26
CA ARG A 22 1.11 17.14 3.98
C ARG A 22 1.94 17.65 2.80
N ILE A 23 2.06 16.82 1.77
CA ILE A 23 2.58 17.19 0.46
C ILE A 23 1.39 17.12 -0.48
N GLU A 24 0.79 18.27 -0.78
CA GLU A 24 -0.27 18.36 -1.78
C GLU A 24 0.33 18.48 -3.16
N PHE A 25 -0.29 17.85 -4.16
CA PHE A 25 0.15 17.92 -5.55
C PHE A 25 -1.04 17.93 -6.52
N GLU A 26 -0.87 18.60 -7.64
CA GLU A 26 -1.87 18.66 -8.71
C GLU A 26 -1.61 17.52 -9.72
N ALA A 27 -2.53 16.57 -9.79
CA ALA A 27 -2.52 15.45 -10.74
C ALA A 27 -3.95 15.12 -11.16
N PRO A 28 -4.59 15.98 -12.00
CA PRO A 28 -6.03 15.94 -12.25
C PRO A 28 -6.53 14.58 -12.70
N GLY A 29 -7.46 14.00 -11.94
CA GLY A 29 -8.14 12.76 -12.25
C GLY A 29 -7.28 11.49 -12.19
N THR A 30 -6.08 11.52 -11.60
CA THR A 30 -5.20 10.34 -11.51
C THR A 30 -5.69 9.31 -10.51
N TYR A 31 -6.18 9.74 -9.35
CA TYR A 31 -6.52 8.88 -8.21
C TYR A 31 -5.37 7.91 -7.89
N PRO A 32 -4.28 8.41 -7.33
CA PRO A 32 -3.12 7.60 -7.00
C PRO A 32 -3.47 6.58 -5.93
N GLU A 33 -3.03 5.35 -6.11
CA GLU A 33 -3.23 4.26 -5.14
C GLU A 33 -1.90 3.89 -4.49
N GLY A 34 -0.91 3.48 -5.29
CA GLY A 34 0.41 3.10 -4.83
C GLY A 34 1.33 4.29 -4.63
N VAL A 35 2.22 4.17 -3.64
CA VAL A 35 3.30 5.12 -3.41
C VAL A 35 4.61 4.39 -3.09
N ALA A 36 5.72 4.85 -3.66
CA ALA A 36 7.06 4.42 -3.33
C ALA A 36 7.98 5.64 -3.19
N TYR A 37 8.99 5.56 -2.32
CA TYR A 37 9.94 6.62 -2.12
C TYR A 37 11.33 6.23 -2.65
N ASP A 38 11.91 7.10 -3.47
CA ASP A 38 13.30 7.01 -3.91
C ASP A 38 14.17 7.90 -3.03
N LYS A 39 14.97 7.27 -2.18
CA LYS A 39 15.89 7.96 -1.27
C LYS A 39 16.98 8.72 -2.02
N ALA A 40 17.46 8.20 -3.16
CA ALA A 40 18.55 8.81 -3.90
C ALA A 40 18.13 10.11 -4.61
N ALA A 41 16.93 10.10 -5.22
CA ALA A 41 16.36 11.26 -5.88
C ALA A 41 15.53 12.16 -4.94
N ASN A 42 15.22 11.71 -3.73
CA ASN A 42 14.36 12.39 -2.73
C ASN A 42 12.97 12.74 -3.29
N VAL A 43 12.34 11.78 -3.98
CA VAL A 43 11.02 11.93 -4.60
C VAL A 43 10.13 10.73 -4.30
N PHE A 44 8.81 10.92 -4.43
CA PHE A 44 7.85 9.83 -4.40
C PHE A 44 7.42 9.48 -5.83
N TYR A 45 7.22 8.19 -6.09
CA TYR A 45 6.52 7.69 -7.27
C TYR A 45 5.10 7.33 -6.86
N VAL A 46 4.13 7.68 -7.71
CA VAL A 46 2.71 7.43 -7.47
C VAL A 46 2.07 6.82 -8.71
N SER A 47 1.13 5.91 -8.47
CA SER A 47 0.34 5.28 -9.54
C SER A 47 -0.87 6.11 -9.95
N SER A 48 -1.69 5.58 -10.85
CA SER A 48 -2.96 6.18 -11.23
C SER A 48 -4.00 5.11 -11.56
N ALA A 49 -4.92 4.87 -10.64
CA ALA A 49 -6.00 3.91 -10.83
C ALA A 49 -6.97 4.33 -11.95
N ARG A 50 -7.13 5.63 -12.21
CA ARG A 50 -8.09 6.11 -13.20
C ARG A 50 -7.48 6.34 -14.60
N LEU A 51 -6.20 6.73 -14.70
CA LEU A 51 -5.57 7.09 -15.97
C LEU A 51 -4.52 6.08 -16.45
N GLY A 52 -4.10 5.13 -15.60
CA GLY A 52 -3.07 4.15 -15.96
C GLY A 52 -1.68 4.76 -16.14
N THR A 53 -1.40 5.92 -15.57
CA THR A 53 -0.10 6.57 -15.64
C THR A 53 0.72 6.32 -14.39
N VAL A 54 2.02 6.61 -14.45
CA VAL A 54 2.91 6.65 -13.29
C VAL A 54 3.49 8.05 -13.18
N GLY A 55 3.40 8.65 -12.00
CA GLY A 55 3.89 9.99 -11.72
C GLY A 55 5.04 10.01 -10.72
N LYS A 56 5.70 11.16 -10.68
CA LYS A 56 6.72 11.52 -9.71
C LYS A 56 6.30 12.78 -8.96
N VAL A 57 6.39 12.77 -7.64
CA VAL A 57 6.06 13.88 -6.74
C VAL A 57 7.28 14.26 -5.93
N THR A 58 7.68 15.52 -5.99
CA THR A 58 8.75 16.07 -5.14
C THR A 58 8.22 16.47 -3.76
N LYS A 59 9.09 16.67 -2.79
CA LYS A 59 8.68 17.05 -1.42
C LYS A 59 8.01 18.44 -1.34
N ASP A 60 8.18 19.28 -2.33
CA ASP A 60 7.50 20.56 -2.47
C ASP A 60 6.17 20.48 -3.26
N GLY A 61 5.72 19.25 -3.60
CA GLY A 61 4.41 19.01 -4.21
C GLY A 61 4.37 19.15 -5.75
N LYS A 62 5.52 19.22 -6.42
CA LYS A 62 5.54 19.25 -7.88
C LYS A 62 5.31 17.84 -8.43
N TYR A 63 4.20 17.64 -9.14
CA TYR A 63 3.91 16.42 -9.89
C TYR A 63 4.50 16.48 -11.30
N THR A 64 5.02 15.36 -11.77
CA THR A 64 5.48 15.17 -13.16
C THR A 64 5.13 13.76 -13.59
N GLU A 65 4.47 13.60 -14.74
CA GLU A 65 4.25 12.28 -15.32
C GLU A 65 5.60 11.65 -15.71
N LEU A 66 5.84 10.43 -15.24
CA LEU A 66 7.05 9.66 -15.53
C LEU A 66 6.81 8.70 -16.70
N TYR A 67 5.64 8.06 -16.72
CA TYR A 67 5.30 7.07 -17.73
C TYR A 67 3.80 7.09 -18.03
N ALA A 68 3.48 7.05 -19.31
CA ALA A 68 2.13 6.85 -19.83
C ALA A 68 2.18 5.96 -21.06
N ASP A 69 1.20 5.05 -21.17
CA ASP A 69 1.03 4.17 -22.33
C ASP A 69 -0.48 3.94 -22.52
N LYS A 70 -0.95 4.09 -23.76
CA LYS A 70 -2.39 3.95 -24.09
C LYS A 70 -2.95 2.55 -23.82
N SER A 71 -2.07 1.54 -23.72
CA SER A 71 -2.46 0.17 -23.36
C SER A 71 -2.81 0.01 -21.89
N LEU A 72 -2.33 0.92 -21.01
CA LEU A 72 -2.58 0.85 -19.57
C LEU A 72 -3.98 1.36 -19.24
N LYS A 73 -4.72 0.61 -18.45
CA LYS A 73 -6.03 1.02 -17.91
C LYS A 73 -5.87 1.66 -16.55
N SER A 74 -5.25 0.91 -15.63
CA SER A 74 -4.95 1.35 -14.27
C SER A 74 -3.54 0.92 -13.89
N THR A 75 -2.91 1.72 -13.02
CA THR A 75 -1.74 1.33 -12.25
C THR A 75 -2.07 1.41 -10.77
N TYR A 76 -1.58 0.43 -10.00
CA TYR A 76 -1.86 0.27 -8.57
C TYR A 76 -0.57 0.28 -7.75
N GLY A 77 -0.23 -0.76 -7.04
CA GLY A 77 0.99 -0.84 -6.28
C GLY A 77 2.23 -0.45 -7.07
N VAL A 78 3.08 0.39 -6.50
CA VAL A 78 4.38 0.78 -7.05
C VAL A 78 5.47 0.56 -6.01
N LYS A 79 6.60 -0.01 -6.41
CA LYS A 79 7.74 -0.22 -5.50
C LYS A 79 9.06 0.04 -6.21
N VAL A 80 9.94 0.79 -5.58
CA VAL A 80 11.34 0.90 -6.00
C VAL A 80 12.04 -0.40 -5.65
N HIS A 81 12.67 -1.03 -6.66
CA HIS A 81 13.42 -2.26 -6.44
C HIS A 81 14.66 -2.00 -5.57
N PRO A 82 15.10 -2.96 -4.73
CA PRO A 82 16.26 -2.78 -3.85
C PRO A 82 17.57 -2.39 -4.54
N ASP A 83 17.71 -2.64 -5.86
CA ASP A 83 18.87 -2.19 -6.64
C ASP A 83 18.92 -0.66 -6.86
N GLY A 84 17.84 0.07 -6.52
CA GLY A 84 17.74 1.52 -6.70
C GLY A 84 17.71 1.99 -8.17
N LYS A 85 17.43 1.09 -9.13
CA LYS A 85 17.48 1.39 -10.58
C LYS A 85 16.15 1.16 -11.28
N ARG A 86 15.26 0.37 -10.70
CA ARG A 86 14.02 -0.06 -11.31
C ARG A 86 12.80 0.29 -10.47
N LEU A 87 11.72 0.66 -11.14
CA LEU A 87 10.40 0.82 -10.55
C LEU A 87 9.50 -0.29 -11.06
N PHE A 88 8.89 -1.03 -10.16
CA PHE A 88 7.91 -2.06 -10.48
C PHE A 88 6.51 -1.51 -10.22
N VAL A 89 5.58 -1.84 -11.11
CA VAL A 89 4.21 -1.29 -11.11
C VAL A 89 3.22 -2.41 -11.40
N CYS A 90 2.23 -2.59 -10.55
CA CYS A 90 1.07 -3.42 -10.82
C CYS A 90 0.16 -2.72 -11.84
N VAL A 91 -0.21 -3.44 -12.90
CA VAL A 91 -1.06 -2.96 -13.99
C VAL A 91 -2.26 -3.87 -14.17
N GLY A 92 -3.46 -3.30 -14.20
CA GLY A 92 -4.70 -4.05 -14.38
C GLY A 92 -5.88 -3.15 -14.75
N ASP A 93 -7.08 -3.70 -14.65
CA ASP A 93 -8.34 -2.96 -14.79
C ASP A 93 -9.37 -3.47 -13.78
N ALA A 94 -9.28 -3.05 -12.53
CA ALA A 94 -10.27 -3.39 -11.49
C ALA A 94 -11.57 -2.54 -11.57
N ASN A 95 -11.84 -1.91 -12.71
CA ASN A 95 -13.00 -1.06 -12.98
C ASN A 95 -12.92 0.36 -12.38
N TYR A 96 -11.71 0.85 -12.09
CA TYR A 96 -11.50 2.25 -11.68
C TYR A 96 -11.10 3.16 -12.83
N SER A 97 -10.60 2.58 -13.93
CA SER A 97 -10.12 3.31 -15.09
C SER A 97 -11.25 3.99 -15.86
N LYS A 98 -11.01 5.22 -16.31
CA LYS A 98 -11.89 5.84 -17.29
C LYS A 98 -11.80 5.22 -18.69
N PHE A 99 -10.84 4.30 -18.89
CA PHE A 99 -10.61 3.56 -20.14
C PHE A 99 -10.99 2.09 -20.03
N SER A 100 -11.67 1.68 -18.95
CA SER A 100 -12.23 0.33 -18.81
C SER A 100 -13.18 -0.01 -19.95
N THR A 101 -13.07 -1.23 -20.45
CA THR A 101 -14.01 -1.81 -21.41
C THR A 101 -14.48 -3.18 -20.92
N PRO A 102 -15.57 -3.74 -21.45
CA PRO A 102 -16.00 -5.10 -21.09
C PRO A 102 -14.92 -6.18 -21.35
N GLU A 103 -14.00 -5.93 -22.28
CA GLU A 103 -12.91 -6.85 -22.65
C GLU A 103 -11.74 -6.77 -21.67
N THR A 104 -11.51 -5.61 -21.02
CA THR A 104 -10.37 -5.38 -20.12
C THR A 104 -10.75 -5.47 -18.64
N LYS A 105 -12.00 -5.12 -18.30
CA LYS A 105 -12.50 -5.06 -16.94
C LYS A 105 -12.28 -6.38 -16.20
N LYS A 106 -11.45 -6.32 -15.14
CA LYS A 106 -11.08 -7.44 -14.27
C LYS A 106 -10.39 -8.62 -15.00
N LYS A 107 -9.80 -8.37 -16.16
CA LYS A 107 -9.16 -9.43 -16.97
C LYS A 107 -7.67 -9.24 -17.16
N GLU A 108 -7.14 -8.10 -16.72
CA GLU A 108 -5.72 -7.76 -16.87
C GLU A 108 -5.01 -7.88 -15.54
N ALA A 109 -3.87 -8.58 -15.54
CA ALA A 109 -2.89 -8.58 -14.48
C ALA A 109 -1.50 -8.59 -15.10
N ARG A 110 -0.74 -7.51 -14.89
CA ARG A 110 0.61 -7.36 -15.45
C ARG A 110 1.54 -6.77 -14.40
N LEU A 111 2.82 -7.12 -14.49
CA LEU A 111 3.89 -6.48 -13.75
C LEU A 111 4.78 -5.71 -14.72
N LEU A 112 4.66 -4.39 -14.70
CA LEU A 112 5.46 -3.47 -15.49
C LEU A 112 6.74 -3.12 -14.74
N THR A 113 7.88 -3.12 -15.43
CA THR A 113 9.15 -2.63 -14.88
C THR A 113 9.64 -1.45 -15.70
N LEU A 114 9.93 -0.35 -15.01
CA LEU A 114 10.46 0.89 -15.59
C LEU A 114 11.89 1.13 -15.08
N ASP A 115 12.71 1.73 -15.93
CA ASP A 115 13.94 2.37 -15.49
C ASP A 115 13.61 3.58 -14.60
N LEU A 116 14.12 3.58 -13.38
CA LEU A 116 13.75 4.54 -12.35
C LEU A 116 14.10 5.98 -12.73
N LYS A 117 15.19 6.18 -13.48
CA LYS A 117 15.69 7.50 -13.86
C LYS A 117 14.97 8.07 -15.09
N SER A 118 14.81 7.27 -16.13
CA SER A 118 14.30 7.71 -17.43
C SER A 118 12.81 7.45 -17.62
N GLY A 119 12.19 6.59 -16.81
CA GLY A 119 10.83 6.10 -17.02
C GLY A 119 10.69 5.11 -18.18
N LYS A 120 11.80 4.73 -18.85
CA LYS A 120 11.74 3.79 -19.98
C LYS A 120 11.23 2.42 -19.52
N LYS A 121 10.29 1.85 -20.28
CA LYS A 121 9.82 0.48 -20.04
C LYS A 121 10.96 -0.52 -20.29
N LEU A 122 11.25 -1.35 -19.29
CA LEU A 122 12.24 -2.42 -19.33
C LEU A 122 11.60 -3.77 -19.59
N SER A 123 10.48 -4.05 -18.95
CA SER A 123 9.72 -5.29 -19.14
C SER A 123 8.24 -5.07 -18.85
N ASP A 124 7.43 -6.02 -19.28
CA ASP A 124 5.99 -6.04 -19.12
C ASP A 124 5.53 -7.50 -19.06
N THR A 125 5.39 -8.04 -17.86
CA THR A 125 5.12 -9.46 -17.62
C THR A 125 3.63 -9.68 -17.43
N ASP A 126 3.02 -10.50 -18.29
CA ASP A 126 1.62 -10.91 -18.19
C ASP A 126 1.45 -11.96 -17.06
N LEU A 127 0.64 -11.65 -16.06
CA LEU A 127 0.29 -12.51 -14.93
C LEU A 127 -1.10 -13.12 -15.09
N SER A 128 -1.96 -12.57 -15.96
CA SER A 128 -3.37 -12.95 -16.10
C SER A 128 -3.59 -14.40 -16.53
N LYS A 129 -2.57 -15.00 -17.17
CA LYS A 129 -2.62 -16.40 -17.63
C LYS A 129 -2.24 -17.42 -16.56
N LEU A 130 -1.76 -16.97 -15.40
CA LEU A 130 -1.29 -17.86 -14.34
C LEU A 130 -2.46 -18.50 -13.58
N VAL A 131 -3.55 -17.76 -13.40
CA VAL A 131 -4.79 -18.21 -12.76
C VAL A 131 -5.95 -17.76 -13.65
N PRO A 132 -6.92 -18.62 -13.96
CA PRO A 132 -8.10 -18.20 -14.72
C PRO A 132 -9.07 -17.39 -13.83
N GLY A 133 -9.77 -16.42 -14.42
CA GLY A 133 -10.83 -15.69 -13.73
C GLY A 133 -10.66 -14.18 -13.75
N GLU A 134 -11.12 -13.53 -12.70
CA GLU A 134 -10.99 -12.09 -12.49
C GLU A 134 -9.63 -11.76 -11.85
N HIS A 135 -9.09 -10.58 -12.16
CA HIS A 135 -7.79 -10.12 -11.71
C HIS A 135 -7.85 -8.70 -11.14
N PHE A 136 -7.06 -8.49 -10.10
CA PHE A 136 -6.72 -7.20 -9.54
C PHE A 136 -5.31 -7.26 -8.97
N PRO A 137 -4.25 -7.13 -9.80
CA PRO A 137 -2.87 -7.07 -9.31
C PRO A 137 -2.73 -5.82 -8.46
N ASN A 138 -2.37 -6.00 -7.18
CA ASN A 138 -2.54 -4.94 -6.20
C ASN A 138 -1.20 -4.38 -5.70
N ASP A 139 -0.42 -5.12 -4.90
CA ASP A 139 0.82 -4.60 -4.32
C ASP A 139 2.01 -5.55 -4.56
N ILE A 140 3.23 -5.10 -4.23
CA ILE A 140 4.49 -5.76 -4.57
C ILE A 140 5.40 -5.82 -3.34
N ALA A 141 6.07 -6.94 -3.16
CA ALA A 141 7.20 -7.07 -2.25
C ALA A 141 8.40 -7.69 -2.97
N PHE A 142 9.62 -7.43 -2.49
CA PHE A 142 10.84 -8.04 -3.02
C PHE A 142 11.54 -8.85 -1.93
N ASP A 143 12.05 -10.04 -2.30
CA ASP A 143 12.96 -10.79 -1.43
C ASP A 143 14.43 -10.33 -1.61
N ASP A 144 15.31 -10.89 -0.78
CA ASP A 144 16.75 -10.57 -0.79
C ASP A 144 17.46 -10.99 -2.10
N LYS A 145 16.81 -11.79 -2.93
CA LYS A 145 17.31 -12.23 -4.25
C LYS A 145 16.79 -11.35 -5.38
N GLY A 146 15.94 -10.36 -5.06
CA GLY A 146 15.32 -9.47 -6.03
C GLY A 146 14.15 -10.10 -6.79
N ASN A 147 13.57 -11.20 -6.31
CA ASN A 147 12.31 -11.69 -6.85
C ASN A 147 11.17 -10.79 -6.38
N ALA A 148 10.23 -10.49 -7.28
CA ALA A 148 9.01 -9.77 -6.97
C ALA A 148 7.89 -10.75 -6.59
N TYR A 149 7.14 -10.41 -5.54
CA TYR A 149 5.90 -11.07 -5.15
C TYR A 149 4.76 -10.09 -5.34
N VAL A 150 3.71 -10.50 -6.05
CA VAL A 150 2.58 -9.65 -6.44
C VAL A 150 1.30 -10.26 -5.92
N THR A 151 0.51 -9.49 -5.18
CA THR A 151 -0.83 -9.89 -4.79
C THR A 151 -1.81 -9.68 -5.95
N ASP A 152 -2.71 -10.65 -6.14
CA ASP A 152 -3.86 -10.50 -7.03
C ASP A 152 -5.14 -10.69 -6.21
N SER A 153 -5.81 -9.58 -5.95
CA SER A 153 -6.91 -9.51 -4.99
C SER A 153 -8.18 -10.24 -5.44
N PHE A 154 -8.40 -10.38 -6.75
CA PHE A 154 -9.56 -11.11 -7.26
C PHE A 154 -9.25 -12.57 -7.59
N ALA A 155 -7.98 -12.89 -7.87
CA ALA A 155 -7.54 -14.26 -8.09
C ALA A 155 -7.17 -14.98 -6.78
N ASP A 156 -7.32 -14.35 -5.62
CA ASP A 156 -6.97 -14.89 -4.30
C ASP A 156 -5.55 -15.47 -4.25
N SER A 157 -4.62 -14.83 -4.95
CA SER A 157 -3.30 -15.39 -5.25
C SER A 157 -2.16 -14.44 -4.92
N VAL A 158 -1.00 -15.00 -4.67
CA VAL A 158 0.28 -14.32 -4.74
C VAL A 158 1.07 -14.93 -5.89
N TYR A 159 1.57 -14.09 -6.81
CA TYR A 159 2.47 -14.48 -7.87
C TYR A 159 3.92 -14.20 -7.48
N LYS A 160 4.85 -14.94 -8.08
CA LYS A 160 6.28 -14.67 -8.01
C LYS A 160 6.80 -14.41 -9.42
N VAL A 161 7.52 -13.31 -9.59
CA VAL A 161 8.30 -13.02 -10.79
C VAL A 161 9.76 -13.01 -10.39
N ASP A 162 10.54 -13.96 -10.91
CA ASP A 162 11.95 -14.07 -10.55
C ASP A 162 12.82 -13.02 -11.29
N ALA A 163 14.10 -12.95 -10.92
CA ALA A 163 15.03 -12.00 -11.50
C ALA A 163 15.23 -12.16 -13.02
N SER A 164 14.87 -13.31 -13.59
CA SER A 164 14.87 -13.54 -15.05
C SER A 164 13.58 -13.06 -15.73
N GLY A 165 12.58 -12.66 -14.97
CA GLY A 165 11.25 -12.25 -15.45
C GLY A 165 10.26 -13.41 -15.60
N LYS A 166 10.60 -14.62 -15.13
CA LYS A 166 9.69 -15.77 -15.18
C LYS A 166 8.65 -15.64 -14.06
N ALA A 167 7.37 -15.61 -14.45
CA ALA A 167 6.23 -15.56 -13.56
C ALA A 167 5.68 -16.95 -13.23
N THR A 168 5.29 -17.15 -11.98
CA THR A 168 4.66 -18.38 -11.47
C THR A 168 3.63 -18.05 -10.40
N VAL A 169 2.64 -18.93 -10.19
CA VAL A 169 1.81 -18.88 -8.98
C VAL A 169 2.68 -19.26 -7.80
N PHE A 170 2.72 -18.40 -6.78
CA PHE A 170 3.50 -18.63 -5.57
C PHE A 170 2.64 -19.22 -4.46
N SER A 171 1.46 -18.67 -4.20
CA SER A 171 0.54 -19.17 -3.18
C SER A 171 -0.91 -18.93 -3.55
N GLN A 172 -1.76 -19.94 -3.29
CA GLN A 172 -3.23 -19.90 -3.38
C GLN A 172 -3.86 -20.49 -2.11
N SER A 173 -3.37 -20.08 -0.96
CA SER A 173 -3.88 -20.54 0.32
C SER A 173 -5.35 -20.16 0.54
N GLU A 174 -6.12 -21.02 1.19
CA GLU A 174 -7.49 -20.74 1.65
C GLU A 174 -7.59 -19.48 2.52
N LEU A 175 -6.47 -19.11 3.20
CA LEU A 175 -6.40 -17.89 4.00
C LEU A 175 -6.40 -16.62 3.15
N LEU A 176 -6.03 -16.71 1.87
CA LEU A 176 -6.05 -15.57 0.93
C LEU A 176 -7.43 -15.36 0.32
N LYS A 177 -8.29 -16.37 0.28
CA LYS A 177 -9.61 -16.30 -0.35
C LYS A 177 -10.54 -15.29 0.32
N SER A 178 -11.31 -14.56 -0.49
CA SER A 178 -12.33 -13.63 -0.04
C SER A 178 -13.50 -13.60 -1.02
N ALA A 179 -14.68 -13.17 -0.57
CA ALA A 179 -15.84 -12.96 -1.44
C ALA A 179 -15.73 -11.69 -2.32
N GLY A 180 -14.71 -10.88 -2.11
CA GLY A 180 -14.45 -9.63 -2.85
C GLY A 180 -12.97 -9.39 -3.01
N VAL A 181 -12.44 -8.31 -2.47
CA VAL A 181 -11.01 -8.04 -2.43
C VAL A 181 -10.36 -8.98 -1.42
N GLY A 182 -9.47 -9.84 -1.87
CA GLY A 182 -8.71 -10.79 -1.06
C GLY A 182 -7.34 -10.23 -0.64
N PRO A 183 -6.21 -10.88 -1.05
CA PRO A 183 -4.86 -10.41 -0.72
C PRO A 183 -4.61 -9.03 -1.34
N ASN A 184 -4.15 -8.08 -0.50
CA ASN A 184 -3.92 -6.70 -0.90
C ASN A 184 -2.48 -6.30 -0.58
N GLY A 185 -2.20 -5.57 0.50
CA GLY A 185 -0.86 -5.19 0.89
C GLY A 185 0.05 -6.39 1.16
N ILE A 186 1.31 -6.30 0.77
CA ILE A 186 2.30 -7.36 0.91
C ILE A 186 3.66 -6.80 1.31
N VAL A 187 4.33 -7.47 2.25
CA VAL A 187 5.73 -7.18 2.60
C VAL A 187 6.53 -8.48 2.71
N TYR A 188 7.82 -8.39 2.42
CA TYR A 188 8.77 -9.45 2.66
C TYR A 188 9.54 -9.18 3.96
N ASN A 189 9.62 -10.18 4.83
CA ASN A 189 10.46 -10.15 6.02
C ASN A 189 11.76 -10.90 5.73
N PRO A 190 12.94 -10.31 6.01
CA PRO A 190 14.25 -10.95 5.78
C PRO A 190 14.45 -12.30 6.50
N ALA A 191 13.60 -12.64 7.47
CA ALA A 191 13.59 -13.97 8.07
C ALA A 191 13.03 -15.07 7.13
N GLY A 192 12.62 -14.70 5.89
CA GLY A 192 12.28 -15.64 4.82
C GLY A 192 10.78 -15.92 4.67
N TYR A 193 9.92 -14.97 4.97
CA TYR A 193 8.47 -15.08 4.77
C TYR A 193 7.85 -13.78 4.28
N LEU A 194 6.67 -13.90 3.68
CA LEU A 194 5.81 -12.78 3.33
C LEU A 194 4.77 -12.57 4.44
N ILE A 195 4.36 -11.32 4.63
CA ILE A 195 3.12 -10.97 5.35
C ILE A 195 2.21 -10.30 4.34
N VAL A 196 0.99 -10.81 4.23
CA VAL A 196 -0.04 -10.36 3.30
C VAL A 196 -1.29 -10.03 4.11
N ASP A 197 -1.92 -8.89 3.90
CA ASP A 197 -3.26 -8.71 4.44
C ASP A 197 -4.31 -9.35 3.51
N ASN A 198 -5.40 -9.77 4.12
CA ASN A 198 -6.61 -10.14 3.39
C ASN A 198 -7.65 -9.06 3.70
N ASN A 199 -7.91 -8.21 2.71
CA ASN A 199 -8.78 -7.04 2.83
C ASN A 199 -10.19 -7.40 3.32
N GLY A 200 -10.83 -8.39 2.71
CA GLY A 200 -12.19 -8.77 3.05
C GLY A 200 -12.31 -9.54 4.38
N LYS A 201 -11.30 -10.35 4.74
CA LYS A 201 -11.26 -11.06 6.03
C LYS A 201 -10.69 -10.21 7.17
N GLY A 202 -10.05 -9.10 6.87
CA GLY A 202 -9.45 -8.21 7.86
C GLY A 202 -8.37 -8.87 8.72
N CYS A 203 -7.55 -9.74 8.13
CA CYS A 203 -6.50 -10.46 8.84
C CYS A 203 -5.16 -10.41 8.09
N LEU A 204 -4.08 -10.72 8.80
CA LEU A 204 -2.75 -10.92 8.23
C LEU A 204 -2.46 -12.41 8.04
N VAL A 205 -1.84 -12.74 6.91
CA VAL A 205 -1.42 -14.08 6.52
C VAL A 205 0.09 -14.09 6.36
N LYS A 206 0.76 -14.97 7.09
CA LYS A 206 2.20 -15.24 6.96
C LYS A 206 2.42 -16.41 6.02
N ILE A 207 3.31 -16.27 5.02
CA ILE A 207 3.60 -17.28 4.01
C ILE A 207 5.11 -17.51 3.95
N ASP A 208 5.57 -18.71 4.29
CA ASP A 208 6.98 -19.08 4.20
C ASP A 208 7.43 -19.12 2.73
N VAL A 209 8.55 -18.45 2.40
CA VAL A 209 9.06 -18.39 1.02
C VAL A 209 9.59 -19.73 0.53
N LYS A 210 10.06 -20.60 1.42
CA LYS A 210 10.53 -21.96 1.08
C LYS A 210 9.40 -22.98 1.02
N ASN A 211 8.28 -22.71 1.72
CA ASN A 211 7.12 -23.58 1.73
C ASN A 211 5.82 -22.76 1.61
N PRO A 212 5.49 -22.24 0.42
CA PRO A 212 4.33 -21.37 0.22
C PRO A 212 2.98 -22.03 0.47
N ALA A 213 2.92 -23.35 0.58
CA ALA A 213 1.73 -24.08 0.98
C ALA A 213 1.44 -23.99 2.49
N SER A 214 2.44 -23.67 3.31
CA SER A 214 2.30 -23.51 4.76
C SER A 214 1.95 -22.07 5.17
N ALA A 215 0.88 -21.52 4.62
CA ALA A 215 0.36 -20.22 5.05
C ALA A 215 -0.31 -20.33 6.43
N THR A 216 -0.07 -19.35 7.29
CA THR A 216 -0.67 -19.29 8.64
C THR A 216 -1.28 -17.91 8.87
N LYS A 217 -2.38 -17.86 9.62
CA LYS A 217 -2.96 -16.60 10.07
C LYS A 217 -2.14 -16.06 11.24
N VAL A 218 -1.76 -14.78 11.18
CA VAL A 218 -1.18 -14.08 12.33
C VAL A 218 -2.27 -13.88 13.37
N ALA A 219 -2.08 -14.33 14.60
CA ALA A 219 -3.07 -14.14 15.67
C ALA A 219 -2.99 -12.70 16.19
N ILE A 220 -4.08 -11.97 16.04
CA ILE A 220 -4.24 -10.57 16.47
C ILE A 220 -5.63 -10.44 17.05
N ASP A 221 -5.77 -9.77 18.20
CA ASP A 221 -7.05 -9.58 18.90
C ASP A 221 -7.94 -8.50 18.23
N GLN A 222 -7.61 -8.09 17.02
CA GLN A 222 -8.33 -7.09 16.24
C GLN A 222 -8.48 -7.52 14.79
N PHE A 223 -9.60 -7.16 14.17
CA PHE A 223 -9.83 -7.30 12.74
C PHE A 223 -9.61 -5.96 12.03
N PHE A 224 -9.08 -6.04 10.80
CA PHE A 224 -8.82 -4.88 9.94
C PHE A 224 -9.55 -5.02 8.60
N PRO A 225 -10.90 -5.06 8.57
CA PRO A 225 -11.63 -5.10 7.30
C PRO A 225 -11.25 -3.87 6.47
N SER A 226 -11.09 -4.05 5.18
CA SER A 226 -10.53 -3.03 4.28
C SER A 226 -9.08 -2.63 4.65
N ALA A 227 -8.28 -3.55 5.20
CA ALA A 227 -6.84 -3.39 5.21
C ALA A 227 -6.35 -3.26 3.77
N ASP A 228 -5.40 -2.35 3.55
CA ASP A 228 -4.92 -2.01 2.22
C ASP A 228 -3.38 -2.13 2.16
N GLY A 229 -2.64 -1.05 2.25
CA GLY A 229 -1.19 -1.11 2.17
C GLY A 229 -0.51 -1.61 3.44
N LEU A 230 0.55 -2.38 3.27
CA LEU A 230 1.47 -2.79 4.33
C LEU A 230 2.86 -2.16 4.12
N LEU A 231 3.53 -1.81 5.23
CA LEU A 231 4.91 -1.33 5.22
C LEU A 231 5.67 -1.96 6.37
N LEU A 232 6.70 -2.74 6.07
CA LEU A 232 7.60 -3.28 7.09
C LEU A 232 8.56 -2.19 7.55
N ASN A 233 8.46 -1.77 8.82
CA ASN A 233 9.33 -0.76 9.41
C ASN A 233 10.67 -1.35 9.85
N ASP A 234 10.59 -2.53 10.46
CA ASP A 234 11.69 -3.43 10.81
C ASP A 234 11.13 -4.87 10.89
N ASN A 235 11.98 -5.85 11.20
CA ASN A 235 11.57 -7.26 11.21
C ASN A 235 10.39 -7.57 12.16
N ASN A 236 10.17 -6.73 13.16
CA ASN A 236 9.19 -6.95 14.22
C ASN A 236 8.09 -5.87 14.26
N THR A 237 8.16 -4.86 13.39
CA THR A 237 7.23 -3.73 13.35
C THR A 237 6.66 -3.54 11.96
N LEU A 238 5.33 -3.52 11.84
CA LEU A 238 4.58 -3.36 10.61
C LEU A 238 3.64 -2.15 10.74
N THR A 239 3.61 -1.32 9.73
CA THR A 239 2.55 -0.33 9.51
C THR A 239 1.47 -0.94 8.62
N LEU A 240 0.22 -0.85 9.04
CA LEU A 240 -0.98 -1.29 8.32
C LEU A 240 -1.87 -0.08 8.05
N VAL A 241 -2.22 0.12 6.79
CA VAL A 241 -3.17 1.12 6.35
C VAL A 241 -4.56 0.49 6.31
N GLN A 242 -5.56 1.13 6.92
CA GLN A 242 -6.95 0.69 6.86
C GLN A 242 -7.82 1.82 6.29
N ASN A 243 -8.53 1.54 5.21
CA ASN A 243 -9.51 2.46 4.61
C ASN A 243 -10.96 2.03 4.90
N GLY A 244 -11.88 2.03 3.92
CA GLY A 244 -13.25 1.56 4.06
C GLY A 244 -14.07 2.33 5.10
N GLY A 245 -13.79 3.62 5.30
CA GLY A 245 -14.48 4.48 6.28
C GLY A 245 -13.80 4.55 7.64
N VAL A 246 -12.88 3.64 7.97
CA VAL A 246 -12.05 3.72 9.19
C VAL A 246 -10.96 4.78 9.01
N ASN A 247 -10.30 4.80 7.85
CA ASN A 247 -9.28 5.77 7.45
C ASN A 247 -8.21 6.00 8.53
N LYS A 248 -7.61 4.92 9.01
CA LYS A 248 -6.67 4.92 10.12
C LYS A 248 -5.44 4.09 9.82
N ILE A 249 -4.32 4.48 10.38
CA ILE A 249 -3.04 3.79 10.20
C ILE A 249 -2.65 3.19 11.55
N PHE A 250 -2.28 1.93 11.53
CA PHE A 250 -1.90 1.18 12.72
C PHE A 250 -0.44 0.75 12.65
N ARG A 251 0.20 0.65 13.81
CA ARG A 251 1.49 0.02 13.97
C ARG A 251 1.34 -1.23 14.81
N LEU A 252 1.74 -2.35 14.24
CA LEU A 252 1.69 -3.66 14.87
C LEU A 252 3.10 -4.12 15.24
N LYS A 253 3.23 -4.80 16.36
CA LYS A 253 4.51 -5.41 16.79
C LYS A 253 4.33 -6.88 17.12
N THR A 254 5.37 -7.66 16.81
CA THR A 254 5.52 -9.07 17.16
C THR A 254 6.75 -9.29 18.02
N THR A 255 6.77 -10.40 18.77
CA THR A 255 7.94 -10.91 19.50
C THR A 255 8.24 -12.38 19.18
N ASP A 256 7.48 -12.98 18.25
CA ASP A 256 7.49 -14.41 17.96
C ASP A 256 7.48 -14.71 16.44
N ASN A 257 8.19 -13.89 15.67
CA ASN A 257 8.27 -14.02 14.20
C ASN A 257 6.89 -14.03 13.52
N TRP A 258 5.98 -13.16 13.95
CA TRP A 258 4.63 -13.02 13.38
C TRP A 258 3.75 -14.29 13.49
N ALA A 259 3.94 -15.11 14.52
CA ALA A 259 2.91 -16.05 14.94
C ALA A 259 1.76 -15.28 15.61
N THR A 260 2.09 -14.28 16.43
CA THR A 260 1.16 -13.32 17.02
C THR A 260 1.62 -11.88 16.76
N ALA A 261 0.70 -10.92 16.84
CA ALA A 261 1.03 -9.50 16.83
C ALA A 261 0.02 -8.70 17.68
N LYS A 262 0.45 -7.52 18.12
CA LYS A 262 -0.39 -6.57 18.85
C LYS A 262 -0.34 -5.20 18.19
N VAL A 263 -1.47 -4.51 18.17
CA VAL A 263 -1.50 -3.07 17.85
C VAL A 263 -0.86 -2.32 19.01
N THR A 264 0.19 -1.58 18.72
CA THR A 264 0.93 -0.81 19.74
C THR A 264 0.69 0.68 19.61
N GLU A 265 0.46 1.14 18.38
CA GLU A 265 0.28 2.57 18.10
C GLU A 265 -0.75 2.71 16.95
N ALA A 266 -1.41 3.87 16.92
CA ALA A 266 -2.30 4.23 15.82
C ALA A 266 -2.27 5.74 15.59
N THR A 267 -2.68 6.18 14.40
CA THR A 267 -2.90 7.59 14.08
C THR A 267 -4.18 8.11 14.76
N SER A 268 -4.29 9.43 14.93
CA SER A 268 -5.51 10.07 15.42
C SER A 268 -6.60 10.11 14.34
N THR A 269 -7.86 10.13 14.75
CA THR A 269 -9.00 10.42 13.86
C THR A 269 -8.98 11.87 13.37
N GLU A 270 -8.33 12.77 14.13
CA GLU A 270 -8.15 14.18 13.77
C GLU A 270 -7.24 14.36 12.53
N ASP A 271 -6.41 13.36 12.20
CA ASP A 271 -5.51 13.39 11.05
C ASP A 271 -6.26 13.43 9.71
N ARG A 272 -7.52 12.98 9.67
CA ARG A 272 -8.45 13.04 8.54
C ARG A 272 -7.84 12.54 7.25
N PHE A 273 -7.35 11.29 7.26
CA PHE A 273 -6.94 10.61 6.03
C PHE A 273 -8.15 10.46 5.09
N ALA A 274 -7.93 10.66 3.80
CA ALA A 274 -8.96 10.61 2.76
C ALA A 274 -8.78 9.35 1.91
N PHE A 275 -9.41 8.25 2.33
CA PHE A 275 -9.26 6.93 1.73
C PHE A 275 -7.78 6.56 1.58
N PRO A 276 -7.05 6.38 2.70
CA PRO A 276 -5.63 6.04 2.65
C PRO A 276 -5.45 4.66 2.02
N SER A 277 -4.46 4.52 1.14
CA SER A 277 -4.21 3.26 0.42
C SER A 277 -2.87 2.64 0.80
N THR A 278 -1.79 3.28 0.48
CA THR A 278 -0.44 2.71 0.59
C THR A 278 0.47 3.60 1.44
N ALA A 279 1.49 3.00 2.04
CA ALA A 279 2.49 3.68 2.85
C ALA A 279 3.90 3.56 2.24
N ALA A 280 4.69 4.62 2.37
CA ALA A 280 6.11 4.63 2.03
C ALA A 280 6.96 5.24 3.15
N MET A 281 8.18 4.73 3.34
CA MET A 281 9.15 5.28 4.30
C MET A 281 10.06 6.30 3.61
N ALA A 282 10.09 7.53 4.11
CA ALA A 282 11.02 8.56 3.67
C ALA A 282 11.88 9.04 4.86
N GLY A 283 13.09 8.51 4.97
CA GLY A 283 13.88 8.62 6.19
C GLY A 283 13.22 7.86 7.33
N ASN A 284 12.93 8.53 8.45
CA ASN A 284 12.20 7.96 9.59
C ASN A 284 10.71 8.30 9.58
N GLU A 285 10.22 8.97 8.53
CA GLU A 285 8.83 9.39 8.41
C GLU A 285 8.03 8.38 7.58
N THR A 286 6.85 8.01 8.06
CA THR A 286 5.89 7.20 7.32
C THR A 286 4.93 8.12 6.58
N TRP A 287 4.88 8.02 5.26
CA TRP A 287 4.03 8.81 4.39
C TRP A 287 2.94 7.95 3.78
N ILE A 288 1.71 8.43 3.83
CA ILE A 288 0.50 7.71 3.41
C ILE A 288 -0.08 8.39 2.17
N MET A 289 -0.42 7.60 1.16
CA MET A 289 -1.15 8.08 0.00
C MET A 289 -2.64 8.24 0.35
N ASN A 290 -3.19 9.44 0.20
CA ASN A 290 -4.61 9.72 0.24
C ASN A 290 -5.19 9.55 -1.16
N ALA A 291 -5.80 8.39 -1.44
CA ALA A 291 -6.24 7.97 -2.77
C ALA A 291 -7.59 8.58 -3.19
N ASN A 292 -8.40 9.03 -2.24
CA ASN A 292 -9.74 9.63 -2.45
C ASN A 292 -10.72 8.70 -3.22
N PHE A 293 -10.58 7.38 -3.11
CA PHE A 293 -11.36 6.42 -3.93
C PHE A 293 -12.87 6.42 -3.68
N SER A 294 -13.33 6.93 -2.54
CA SER A 294 -14.75 7.16 -2.30
C SER A 294 -15.42 7.98 -3.42
N GLU A 295 -14.72 8.96 -3.97
CA GLU A 295 -15.24 9.78 -5.06
C GLU A 295 -15.48 8.99 -6.35
N ILE A 296 -14.63 7.99 -6.66
CA ILE A 296 -14.82 7.13 -7.84
C ILE A 296 -15.99 6.18 -7.61
N ALA A 297 -16.11 5.61 -6.41
CA ALA A 297 -17.16 4.67 -6.06
C ALA A 297 -18.56 5.30 -6.08
N GLU A 298 -18.65 6.58 -5.72
CA GLU A 298 -19.90 7.36 -5.72
C GLU A 298 -20.30 7.85 -7.12
N GLY A 299 -19.51 7.53 -8.16
CA GLY A 299 -19.79 7.95 -9.53
C GLY A 299 -19.62 9.45 -9.75
N ASN A 300 -18.74 10.10 -9.00
CA ASN A 300 -18.46 11.52 -9.11
C ASN A 300 -17.94 11.87 -10.51
N ASN A 301 -18.72 12.66 -11.25
CA ASN A 301 -18.39 13.10 -12.60
C ASN A 301 -17.36 14.23 -12.63
N VAL A 302 -17.04 14.84 -11.49
CA VAL A 302 -16.03 15.90 -11.36
C VAL A 302 -14.82 15.32 -10.63
N PRO A 303 -13.81 14.84 -11.37
CA PRO A 303 -12.65 14.20 -10.74
C PRO A 303 -11.83 15.20 -9.95
N SER A 304 -11.29 14.77 -8.81
CA SER A 304 -10.32 15.53 -8.02
C SER A 304 -9.12 15.94 -8.86
N LYS A 305 -8.66 17.17 -8.64
CA LYS A 305 -7.46 17.72 -9.28
C LYS A 305 -6.23 17.62 -8.39
N LYS A 306 -6.45 17.60 -7.06
CA LYS A 306 -5.40 17.57 -6.05
C LYS A 306 -5.47 16.30 -5.23
N PHE A 307 -4.31 15.78 -4.91
CA PHE A 307 -4.10 14.64 -4.02
C PHE A 307 -3.02 14.98 -3.01
N SER A 308 -2.82 14.13 -2.01
CA SER A 308 -1.80 14.40 -1.00
C SER A 308 -1.13 13.13 -0.49
N LEU A 309 0.16 13.28 -0.18
CA LEU A 309 0.89 12.41 0.73
C LEU A 309 0.81 13.04 2.12
N GLN A 310 0.45 12.25 3.12
CA GLN A 310 0.30 12.73 4.48
C GLN A 310 1.19 11.92 5.43
N GLN A 311 1.93 12.62 6.28
CA GLN A 311 2.73 11.97 7.31
C GLN A 311 1.82 11.30 8.34
N ALA A 312 2.08 10.04 8.64
CA ALA A 312 1.44 9.36 9.77
C ALA A 312 2.18 9.70 11.07
N VAL A 313 1.47 10.28 12.02
CA VAL A 313 1.95 10.53 13.39
C VAL A 313 1.27 9.52 14.30
N PHE A 314 2.05 8.70 14.98
CA PHE A 314 1.54 7.60 15.80
C PHE A 314 1.50 7.98 17.28
N ALA A 315 0.44 7.56 17.97
CA ALA A 315 0.31 7.59 19.42
C ALA A 315 0.07 6.18 19.96
N PRO A 316 0.52 5.86 21.17
CA PRO A 316 0.25 4.57 21.81
C PRO A 316 -1.25 4.28 21.90
N VAL A 317 -1.65 3.05 21.59
CA VAL A 317 -3.02 2.56 21.84
C VAL A 317 -3.11 2.14 23.31
N LYS A 318 -4.13 2.64 24.02
CA LYS A 318 -4.40 2.35 25.45
C LYS A 318 -5.09 0.99 25.61
#